data_7e470a3d86da8f6e35533784d87b5f24
#
_entry.id   7e470a3d86da8f6e35533784d87b5f24
#
_cell.length_a   1.000
_cell.length_b   1.000
_cell.length_c   1.000
_cell.angle_alpha   90.00
_cell.angle_beta   90.00
_cell.angle_gamma   90.00
#
_symmetry.space_group_name_H-M   'P 1'
#
loop_
_entity.id
_entity.type
_entity.pdbx_description
1 polymer ?
#
loop_
_entity_poly.entity_id
_entity_poly.type
_entity_poly.pdbx_seq_one_letter_code
_entity_poly.pdbx_strand_id
1 'polypeptide(L)'
;MKDSIVDTRLRNTTKDLLNVICKDVPVESPLLPIAGGELPKDANKQDGARADVSALGFWLPLSRAFFDVKVTNPLAQTNKRMTIPEMYLHHEKQKKNQYNARIIQIERGSFTPLIFSCTGGAGPEAAKFIKELADKISSKRSEDYSQTVSFIRRKLRFDILRTCVISLRGERKSRKSRALELKDMDMGLCNLTEHVF
;
A
#
# COMPACT_ATOMS: atom_id res chain seq x y z
N MET A 1 -0.80 6.12 -16.98
CA MET A 1 0.13 6.78 -16.02
C MET A 1 1.02 5.67 -15.51
N LYS A 2 2.34 5.76 -15.70
CA LYS A 2 3.26 4.70 -15.23
C LYS A 2 3.18 4.66 -13.70
N ASP A 3 2.81 3.50 -13.17
CA ASP A 3 2.84 3.26 -11.72
C ASP A 3 4.25 3.55 -11.22
N SER A 4 4.32 4.33 -10.17
CA SER A 4 5.60 4.61 -9.52
C SER A 4 6.16 3.28 -8.99
N ILE A 5 7.47 3.07 -9.10
CA ILE A 5 8.15 1.89 -8.52
C ILE A 5 7.80 1.78 -7.02
N VAL A 6 7.54 2.91 -6.37
CA VAL A 6 7.11 3.00 -4.97
C VAL A 6 5.77 2.33 -4.75
N ASP A 7 4.80 2.66 -5.60
CA ASP A 7 3.44 2.14 -5.48
C ASP A 7 3.41 0.63 -5.73
N THR A 8 4.17 0.15 -6.72
CA THR A 8 4.27 -1.29 -7.05
C THR A 8 4.81 -2.13 -5.87
N ARG A 9 5.86 -1.67 -5.20
CA ARG A 9 6.44 -2.42 -4.09
C ARG A 9 5.50 -2.47 -2.89
N LEU A 10 4.93 -1.32 -2.54
CA LEU A 10 4.00 -1.22 -1.42
C LEU A 10 2.72 -2.01 -1.68
N ARG A 11 2.24 -2.03 -2.92
CA ARG A 11 1.14 -2.88 -3.39
C ARG A 11 1.43 -4.37 -3.15
N ASN A 12 2.62 -4.84 -3.55
CA ASN A 12 3.01 -6.23 -3.35
C ASN A 12 3.12 -6.60 -1.87
N THR A 13 3.71 -5.73 -1.05
CA THR A 13 3.75 -5.93 0.41
C THR A 13 2.35 -5.97 1.01
N THR A 14 1.44 -5.12 0.57
CA THR A 14 0.03 -5.13 1.01
C THR A 14 -0.64 -6.44 0.64
N LYS A 15 -0.44 -6.93 -0.59
CA LYS A 15 -0.90 -8.25 -1.03
C LYS A 15 -0.39 -9.36 -0.12
N ASP A 16 0.93 -9.40 0.14
CA ASP A 16 1.55 -10.46 0.93
C ASP A 16 0.99 -10.49 2.37
N LEU A 17 0.76 -9.33 2.96
CA LEU A 17 0.15 -9.21 4.28
C LEU A 17 -1.31 -9.66 4.28
N LEU A 18 -2.09 -9.31 3.26
CA LEU A 18 -3.48 -9.74 3.11
C LEU A 18 -3.59 -11.25 2.88
N ASN A 19 -2.67 -11.87 2.14
CA ASN A 19 -2.63 -13.31 1.92
C ASN A 19 -2.49 -14.13 3.21
N VAL A 20 -2.01 -13.51 4.29
CA VAL A 20 -1.95 -14.19 5.60
C VAL A 20 -3.35 -14.49 6.13
N ILE A 21 -4.33 -13.62 5.87
CA ILE A 21 -5.68 -13.68 6.48
C ILE A 21 -6.80 -13.91 5.47
N CYS A 22 -6.64 -13.44 4.24
CA CYS A 22 -7.64 -13.54 3.18
C CYS A 22 -7.28 -14.65 2.20
N LYS A 23 -8.30 -15.25 1.60
CA LYS A 23 -8.17 -16.08 0.40
C LYS A 23 -8.38 -15.16 -0.80
N ASP A 24 -7.76 -15.48 -1.94
CA ASP A 24 -7.96 -14.74 -3.19
C ASP A 24 -7.65 -13.24 -3.07
N VAL A 25 -6.33 -12.93 -3.14
CA VAL A 25 -5.80 -11.56 -3.09
C VAL A 25 -5.08 -11.22 -4.40
N PRO A 26 -5.80 -10.96 -5.49
CA PRO A 26 -5.20 -10.52 -6.74
C PRO A 26 -4.69 -9.08 -6.66
N VAL A 27 -3.65 -8.80 -7.46
CA VAL A 27 -3.17 -7.44 -7.74
C VAL A 27 -3.65 -6.99 -9.11
N GLU A 28 -3.75 -5.67 -9.29
CA GLU A 28 -4.24 -5.07 -10.55
C GLU A 28 -5.57 -5.68 -11.01
N SER A 29 -6.46 -5.91 -10.04
CA SER A 29 -7.77 -6.51 -10.30
C SER A 29 -8.55 -5.63 -11.28
N PRO A 30 -8.90 -6.16 -12.47
CA PRO A 30 -9.74 -5.42 -13.40
C PRO A 30 -11.10 -5.20 -12.76
N LEU A 31 -11.62 -3.98 -12.87
CA LEU A 31 -12.99 -3.68 -12.46
C LEU A 31 -13.95 -4.07 -13.56
N LEU A 32 -15.12 -4.57 -13.19
CA LEU A 32 -16.18 -4.94 -14.12
C LEU A 32 -16.52 -3.78 -15.06
N PRO A 33 -16.86 -4.07 -16.32
CA PRO A 33 -17.27 -3.04 -17.26
C PRO A 33 -18.55 -2.34 -16.78
N ILE A 34 -18.69 -1.07 -17.14
CA ILE A 34 -19.86 -0.28 -16.78
C ILE A 34 -20.99 -0.64 -17.74
N ALA A 35 -21.86 -1.53 -17.30
CA ALA A 35 -23.05 -1.96 -18.07
C ALA A 35 -24.26 -1.11 -17.67
N GLY A 36 -24.28 0.17 -18.06
CA GLY A 36 -25.38 1.09 -17.76
C GLY A 36 -25.39 1.58 -16.30
N GLY A 37 -25.83 2.78 -16.10
CA GLY A 37 -25.88 3.43 -14.77
C GLY A 37 -25.20 4.78 -14.81
N GLU A 38 -25.77 5.76 -14.11
CA GLU A 38 -25.18 7.08 -13.96
C GLU A 38 -24.15 7.08 -12.85
N LEU A 39 -22.89 7.04 -13.20
CA LEU A 39 -21.81 7.29 -12.26
C LEU A 39 -21.53 8.79 -12.14
N PRO A 40 -21.10 9.28 -10.96
CA PRO A 40 -20.69 10.67 -10.77
C PRO A 40 -19.68 11.13 -11.85
N LYS A 41 -19.63 12.43 -12.14
CA LYS A 41 -18.70 12.99 -13.15
C LYS A 41 -17.25 12.67 -12.87
N ASP A 42 -16.88 12.67 -11.60
CA ASP A 42 -15.49 12.42 -11.14
C ASP A 42 -15.14 10.93 -11.03
N ALA A 43 -16.11 10.03 -11.23
CA ALA A 43 -15.86 8.61 -11.16
C ALA A 43 -15.01 8.12 -12.35
N ASN A 44 -14.12 7.18 -12.09
CA ASN A 44 -13.32 6.54 -13.15
C ASN A 44 -14.22 5.68 -14.04
N LYS A 45 -14.47 6.16 -15.26
CA LYS A 45 -15.32 5.52 -16.28
C LYS A 45 -14.51 4.72 -17.31
N GLN A 46 -13.20 4.60 -17.15
CA GLN A 46 -12.36 3.89 -18.12
C GLN A 46 -12.68 2.40 -18.13
N ASP A 47 -12.88 1.85 -19.33
CA ASP A 47 -12.91 0.40 -19.53
C ASP A 47 -11.52 -0.16 -19.25
N GLY A 48 -11.30 -1.04 -18.39
CA GLY A 48 -9.99 -1.53 -17.98
C GLY A 48 -9.38 -0.80 -16.78
N ALA A 49 -10.18 0.03 -16.07
CA ALA A 49 -9.77 0.52 -14.75
C ALA A 49 -9.47 -0.67 -13.82
N ARG A 50 -8.42 -0.53 -13.00
CA ARG A 50 -7.96 -1.58 -12.09
C ARG A 50 -7.83 -1.00 -10.68
N ALA A 51 -8.08 -1.84 -9.69
CA ALA A 51 -7.68 -1.58 -8.32
C ALA A 51 -6.31 -2.22 -8.05
N ASP A 52 -5.47 -1.59 -7.26
CA ASP A 52 -4.12 -2.08 -6.98
C ASP A 52 -4.12 -3.46 -6.33
N VAL A 53 -4.97 -3.65 -5.33
CA VAL A 53 -5.15 -4.91 -4.62
C VAL A 53 -6.62 -5.11 -4.32
N SER A 54 -7.12 -6.34 -4.40
CA SER A 54 -8.41 -6.68 -3.83
C SER A 54 -8.29 -7.91 -2.93
N ALA A 55 -9.20 -8.07 -1.97
CA ALA A 55 -9.21 -9.21 -1.07
C ALA A 55 -10.63 -9.58 -0.69
N LEU A 56 -10.93 -10.88 -0.68
CA LEU A 56 -12.23 -11.37 -0.24
C LEU A 56 -12.24 -11.56 1.28
N GLY A 57 -13.26 -10.99 1.95
CA GLY A 57 -13.50 -11.22 3.38
C GLY A 57 -12.67 -10.36 4.33
N PHE A 58 -12.05 -9.26 3.85
CA PHE A 58 -11.25 -8.41 4.73
C PHE A 58 -12.11 -7.59 5.71
N TRP A 59 -13.02 -6.75 5.20
CA TRP A 59 -13.90 -5.94 6.05
C TRP A 59 -15.15 -6.70 6.49
N LEU A 60 -15.78 -7.37 5.55
CA LEU A 60 -17.00 -8.15 5.77
C LEU A 60 -16.83 -9.54 5.16
N PRO A 61 -17.31 -10.61 5.82
CA PRO A 61 -17.36 -11.95 5.23
C PRO A 61 -18.06 -11.92 3.87
N LEU A 62 -17.54 -12.65 2.89
CA LEU A 62 -18.09 -12.79 1.54
C LEU A 62 -18.15 -11.49 0.71
N SER A 63 -17.65 -10.38 1.21
CA SER A 63 -17.55 -9.12 0.46
C SER A 63 -16.10 -8.87 0.02
N ARG A 64 -15.94 -8.40 -1.22
CA ARG A 64 -14.62 -8.04 -1.74
C ARG A 64 -14.28 -6.62 -1.34
N ALA A 65 -13.12 -6.45 -0.74
CA ALA A 65 -12.53 -5.16 -0.44
C ALA A 65 -11.51 -4.80 -1.52
N PHE A 66 -11.57 -3.57 -2.02
CA PHE A 66 -10.65 -3.03 -3.01
C PHE A 66 -9.77 -1.96 -2.37
N PHE A 67 -8.48 -2.02 -2.64
CA PHE A 67 -7.48 -1.12 -2.09
C PHE A 67 -6.73 -0.44 -3.22
N ASP A 68 -6.49 0.87 -3.07
CA ASP A 68 -5.66 1.65 -3.96
C ASP A 68 -4.53 2.30 -3.14
N VAL A 69 -3.31 1.99 -3.50
CA VAL A 69 -2.11 2.39 -2.77
C VAL A 69 -1.52 3.63 -3.42
N LYS A 70 -1.27 4.67 -2.63
CA LYS A 70 -0.63 5.89 -3.10
C LYS A 70 0.38 6.39 -2.09
N VAL A 71 1.60 6.68 -2.56
CA VAL A 71 2.61 7.40 -1.78
C VAL A 71 2.66 8.84 -2.24
N THR A 72 2.57 9.77 -1.30
CA THR A 72 2.58 11.21 -1.56
C THR A 72 3.76 11.88 -0.86
N ASN A 73 4.28 12.93 -1.48
CA ASN A 73 5.33 13.75 -0.88
C ASN A 73 4.71 15.00 -0.24
N PRO A 74 4.81 15.16 1.10
CA PRO A 74 4.29 16.36 1.79
C PRO A 74 4.94 17.66 1.29
N LEU A 75 6.18 17.59 0.81
CA LEU A 75 6.93 18.76 0.32
C LEU A 75 6.68 19.04 -1.17
N ALA A 76 5.83 18.24 -1.84
CA ALA A 76 5.49 18.50 -3.23
C ALA A 76 4.76 19.85 -3.37
N GLN A 77 4.99 20.53 -4.49
CA GLN A 77 4.40 21.86 -4.76
C GLN A 77 2.87 21.85 -4.62
N THR A 78 2.21 20.77 -5.00
CA THR A 78 0.76 20.59 -4.89
C THR A 78 0.27 20.48 -3.44
N ASN A 79 1.13 20.02 -2.53
CA ASN A 79 0.80 19.79 -1.11
C ASN A 79 1.31 20.90 -0.18
N LYS A 80 2.14 21.83 -0.71
CA LYS A 80 2.89 22.82 0.08
C LYS A 80 2.01 23.75 0.93
N ARG A 81 0.73 23.93 0.56
CA ARG A 81 -0.21 24.79 1.29
C ARG A 81 -1.10 24.02 2.27
N MET A 82 -0.93 22.71 2.39
CA MET A 82 -1.74 21.85 3.23
C MET A 82 -0.92 21.40 4.45
N THR A 83 -1.58 21.28 5.56
CA THR A 83 -1.02 20.52 6.70
C THR A 83 -0.97 19.04 6.37
N ILE A 84 -0.15 18.27 7.07
CA ILE A 84 -0.04 16.82 6.82
C ILE A 84 -1.39 16.09 6.95
N PRO A 85 -2.23 16.35 7.97
CA PRO A 85 -3.57 15.75 8.05
C PRO A 85 -4.46 16.13 6.88
N GLU A 86 -4.49 17.40 6.49
CA GLU A 86 -5.29 17.87 5.34
C GLU A 86 -4.86 17.21 4.03
N MET A 87 -3.56 17.04 3.82
CA MET A 87 -3.02 16.36 2.66
C MET A 87 -3.53 14.90 2.56
N TYR A 88 -3.52 14.15 3.68
CA TYR A 88 -4.06 12.79 3.68
C TYR A 88 -5.55 12.78 3.33
N LEU A 89 -6.34 13.60 4.01
CA LEU A 89 -7.79 13.69 3.77
C LEU A 89 -8.11 14.12 2.33
N HIS A 90 -7.34 15.06 1.77
CA HIS A 90 -7.48 15.49 0.39
C HIS A 90 -7.28 14.33 -0.59
N HIS A 91 -6.18 13.58 -0.45
CA HIS A 91 -5.88 12.45 -1.33
C HIS A 91 -6.85 11.29 -1.14
N GLU A 92 -7.27 10.99 0.09
CA GLU A 92 -8.30 9.98 0.36
C GLU A 92 -9.62 10.35 -0.30
N LYS A 93 -10.07 11.61 -0.17
CA LYS A 93 -11.28 12.11 -0.81
C LYS A 93 -11.19 12.02 -2.34
N GLN A 94 -10.04 12.40 -2.91
CA GLN A 94 -9.80 12.31 -4.35
C GLN A 94 -9.96 10.87 -4.84
N LYS A 95 -9.35 9.91 -4.17
CA LYS A 95 -9.45 8.49 -4.53
C LYS A 95 -10.86 7.93 -4.32
N LYS A 96 -11.54 8.31 -3.23
CA LYS A 96 -12.94 7.94 -3.01
C LYS A 96 -13.85 8.48 -4.11
N ASN A 97 -13.69 9.72 -4.54
CA ASN A 97 -14.47 10.27 -5.65
C ASN A 97 -14.26 9.47 -6.95
N GLN A 98 -13.02 9.01 -7.21
CA GLN A 98 -12.70 8.25 -8.42
C GLN A 98 -13.27 6.82 -8.42
N TYR A 99 -13.23 6.11 -7.30
CA TYR A 99 -13.48 4.68 -7.29
C TYR A 99 -14.69 4.24 -6.48
N ASN A 100 -15.06 4.96 -5.42
CA ASN A 100 -16.02 4.46 -4.43
C ASN A 100 -17.39 4.17 -5.03
N ALA A 101 -17.93 5.11 -5.84
CA ALA A 101 -19.23 4.94 -6.47
C ALA A 101 -19.26 3.72 -7.40
N ARG A 102 -18.23 3.55 -8.24
CA ARG A 102 -18.11 2.41 -9.15
C ARG A 102 -18.02 1.07 -8.39
N ILE A 103 -17.18 1.01 -7.36
CA ILE A 103 -16.99 -0.21 -6.59
C ILE A 103 -18.26 -0.58 -5.82
N ILE A 104 -18.95 0.37 -5.20
CA ILE A 104 -20.19 0.07 -4.47
C ILE A 104 -21.29 -0.36 -5.43
N GLN A 105 -21.49 0.33 -6.54
CA GLN A 105 -22.64 0.10 -7.43
C GLN A 105 -22.44 -1.13 -8.33
N ILE A 106 -21.23 -1.35 -8.83
CA ILE A 106 -20.96 -2.39 -9.84
C ILE A 106 -20.35 -3.64 -9.19
N GLU A 107 -19.29 -3.46 -8.41
CA GLU A 107 -18.58 -4.58 -7.77
C GLU A 107 -19.29 -5.09 -6.50
N ARG A 108 -20.23 -4.32 -5.95
CA ARG A 108 -20.90 -4.58 -4.67
C ARG A 108 -19.90 -4.85 -3.53
N GLY A 109 -18.74 -4.18 -3.62
CA GLY A 109 -17.64 -4.28 -2.67
C GLY A 109 -17.44 -3.01 -1.85
N SER A 110 -16.35 -2.98 -1.11
CA SER A 110 -15.90 -1.81 -0.34
C SER A 110 -14.60 -1.26 -0.93
N PHE A 111 -14.41 0.05 -0.88
CA PHE A 111 -13.20 0.72 -1.32
C PHE A 111 -12.47 1.40 -0.17
N THR A 112 -11.16 1.19 -0.07
CA THR A 112 -10.31 1.80 0.95
C THR A 112 -9.05 2.37 0.30
N PRO A 113 -8.89 3.70 0.24
CA PRO A 113 -7.64 4.32 -0.23
C PRO A 113 -6.55 4.18 0.82
N LEU A 114 -5.40 3.65 0.44
CA LEU A 114 -4.23 3.49 1.31
C LEU A 114 -3.20 4.58 0.98
N ILE A 115 -3.36 5.73 1.61
CA ILE A 115 -2.49 6.89 1.38
C ILE A 115 -1.35 6.90 2.40
N PHE A 116 -0.11 6.90 1.89
CA PHE A 116 1.11 6.99 2.69
C PHE A 116 1.91 8.23 2.30
N SER A 117 2.75 8.72 3.20
CA SER A 117 3.76 9.73 2.86
C SER A 117 5.11 9.09 2.57
N CYS A 118 5.92 9.72 1.74
CA CYS A 118 7.30 9.29 1.50
C CYS A 118 8.17 9.30 2.78
N THR A 119 7.73 9.95 3.84
CA THR A 119 8.36 9.95 5.17
C THR A 119 7.89 8.79 6.06
N GLY A 120 7.03 7.89 5.55
CA GLY A 120 6.55 6.72 6.28
C GLY A 120 5.33 6.95 7.15
N GLY A 121 4.64 8.09 7.03
CA GLY A 121 3.34 8.33 7.66
C GLY A 121 2.21 7.64 6.90
N ALA A 122 1.09 7.39 7.58
CA ALA A 122 -0.11 6.80 7.03
C ALA A 122 -1.33 7.70 7.26
N GLY A 123 -2.17 7.84 6.25
CA GLY A 123 -3.46 8.54 6.37
C GLY A 123 -4.44 7.78 7.25
N PRO A 124 -5.56 8.41 7.65
CA PRO A 124 -6.58 7.81 8.52
C PRO A 124 -7.10 6.46 8.05
N GLU A 125 -7.43 6.32 6.77
CA GLU A 125 -7.93 5.06 6.20
C GLU A 125 -6.84 3.98 6.19
N ALA A 126 -5.62 4.34 5.82
CA ALA A 126 -4.48 3.42 5.88
C ALA A 126 -4.15 3.01 7.31
N ALA A 127 -4.27 3.92 8.29
CA ALA A 127 -4.08 3.60 9.71
C ALA A 127 -5.16 2.65 10.24
N LYS A 128 -6.43 2.83 9.82
CA LYS A 128 -7.53 1.93 10.14
C LYS A 128 -7.28 0.54 9.54
N PHE A 129 -6.88 0.48 8.26
CA PHE A 129 -6.51 -0.75 7.59
C PHE A 129 -5.40 -1.51 8.32
N ILE A 130 -4.32 -0.83 8.73
CA ILE A 130 -3.20 -1.46 9.45
C ILE A 130 -3.64 -2.04 10.78
N LYS A 131 -4.51 -1.36 11.53
CA LYS A 131 -5.04 -1.84 12.81
C LYS A 131 -5.87 -3.11 12.63
N GLU A 132 -6.80 -3.10 11.68
CA GLU A 132 -7.66 -4.25 11.37
C GLU A 132 -6.85 -5.45 10.88
N LEU A 133 -5.87 -5.18 10.00
CA LEU A 133 -4.95 -6.20 9.49
C LEU A 133 -4.14 -6.85 10.62
N ALA A 134 -3.64 -6.03 11.56
CA ALA A 134 -2.88 -6.51 12.70
C ALA A 134 -3.75 -7.36 13.65
N ASP A 135 -4.98 -6.94 13.90
CA ASP A 135 -5.93 -7.67 14.75
C ASP A 135 -6.22 -9.05 14.15
N LYS A 136 -6.54 -9.12 12.87
CA LYS A 136 -6.80 -10.39 12.17
C LYS A 136 -5.58 -11.30 12.10
N ILE A 137 -4.39 -10.76 11.86
CA ILE A 137 -3.15 -11.55 11.82
C ILE A 137 -2.80 -12.07 13.22
N SER A 138 -2.84 -11.21 14.26
CA SER A 138 -2.54 -11.60 15.63
C SER A 138 -3.50 -12.68 16.13
N SER A 139 -4.80 -12.53 15.86
CA SER A 139 -5.80 -13.54 16.19
C SER A 139 -5.56 -14.86 15.47
N LYS A 140 -5.24 -14.82 14.16
CA LYS A 140 -5.00 -16.04 13.37
C LYS A 140 -3.74 -16.80 13.80
N ARG A 141 -2.70 -16.09 14.23
CA ARG A 141 -1.40 -16.65 14.61
C ARG A 141 -1.24 -16.85 16.11
N SER A 142 -2.20 -16.41 16.92
CA SER A 142 -2.10 -16.36 18.37
C SER A 142 -0.86 -15.59 18.85
N GLU A 143 -0.55 -14.47 18.14
CA GLU A 143 0.56 -13.57 18.45
C GLU A 143 0.07 -12.34 19.20
N ASP A 144 0.99 -11.61 19.85
CA ASP A 144 0.67 -10.34 20.50
C ASP A 144 0.34 -9.25 19.48
N TYR A 145 -0.79 -8.56 19.69
CA TYR A 145 -1.25 -7.49 18.81
C TYR A 145 -0.23 -6.35 18.67
N SER A 146 0.41 -5.96 19.77
CA SER A 146 1.35 -4.82 19.77
C SER A 146 2.60 -5.14 18.96
N GLN A 147 3.07 -6.37 19.01
CA GLN A 147 4.19 -6.85 18.20
C GLN A 147 3.79 -6.92 16.72
N THR A 148 2.62 -7.48 16.43
CA THR A 148 2.11 -7.62 15.06
C THR A 148 1.89 -6.27 14.40
N VAL A 149 1.24 -5.30 15.04
CA VAL A 149 1.03 -3.95 14.48
C VAL A 149 2.35 -3.20 14.29
N SER A 150 3.29 -3.38 15.21
CA SER A 150 4.62 -2.79 15.12
C SER A 150 5.43 -3.37 13.95
N PHE A 151 5.34 -4.67 13.74
CA PHE A 151 5.96 -5.36 12.60
C PHE A 151 5.40 -4.83 11.27
N ILE A 152 4.07 -4.79 11.11
CA ILE A 152 3.41 -4.32 9.88
C ILE A 152 3.82 -2.87 9.58
N ARG A 153 3.78 -1.98 10.58
CA ARG A 153 4.18 -0.58 10.42
C ARG A 153 5.64 -0.44 9.99
N ARG A 154 6.55 -1.20 10.61
CA ARG A 154 7.97 -1.17 10.25
C ARG A 154 8.19 -1.69 8.83
N LYS A 155 7.53 -2.79 8.45
CA LYS A 155 7.63 -3.36 7.11
C LYS A 155 7.19 -2.37 6.04
N LEU A 156 6.02 -1.76 6.19
CA LEU A 156 5.51 -0.77 5.24
C LEU A 156 6.41 0.47 5.15
N ARG A 157 6.87 1.00 6.30
CA ARG A 157 7.80 2.14 6.33
C ARG A 157 9.13 1.83 5.65
N PHE A 158 9.67 0.65 5.89
CA PHE A 158 10.92 0.23 5.26
C PHE A 158 10.78 0.13 3.74
N ASP A 159 9.68 -0.43 3.25
CA ASP A 159 9.41 -0.53 1.82
C ASP A 159 9.24 0.85 1.17
N ILE A 160 8.57 1.79 1.83
CA ILE A 160 8.47 3.19 1.37
C ILE A 160 9.87 3.81 1.26
N LEU A 161 10.66 3.77 2.33
CA LEU A 161 12.00 4.36 2.37
C LEU A 161 12.92 3.75 1.31
N ARG A 162 12.95 2.43 1.23
CA ARG A 162 13.77 1.72 0.23
C ARG A 162 13.42 2.14 -1.18
N THR A 163 12.15 2.27 -1.47
CA THR A 163 11.71 2.63 -2.82
C THR A 163 11.96 4.10 -3.13
N CYS A 164 11.80 4.99 -2.18
CA CYS A 164 12.20 6.40 -2.33
C CYS A 164 13.69 6.52 -2.65
N VAL A 165 14.54 5.77 -1.94
CA VAL A 165 15.98 5.75 -2.20
C VAL A 165 16.30 5.21 -3.61
N ILE A 166 15.62 4.13 -4.04
CA ILE A 166 15.80 3.58 -5.39
C ILE A 166 15.38 4.60 -6.45
N SER A 167 14.25 5.28 -6.27
CA SER A 167 13.76 6.31 -7.19
C SER A 167 14.73 7.48 -7.32
N LEU A 168 15.34 7.90 -6.22
CA LEU A 168 16.37 8.95 -6.24
C LEU A 168 17.66 8.51 -6.95
N ARG A 169 18.00 7.23 -6.89
CA ARG A 169 19.18 6.66 -7.56
C ARG A 169 18.95 6.39 -9.05
N GLY A 170 17.72 6.03 -9.43
CA GLY A 170 17.36 5.62 -10.80
C GLY A 170 17.47 6.70 -11.86
N GLU A 171 17.48 7.98 -11.48
CA GLU A 171 17.69 9.10 -12.43
C GLU A 171 19.16 9.35 -12.79
N ARG A 172 20.10 8.74 -12.08
CA ARG A 172 21.51 8.78 -12.47
C ARG A 172 21.73 7.75 -13.57
N LYS A 173 21.88 8.20 -14.83
CA LYS A 173 22.32 7.37 -15.97
C LYS A 173 23.44 6.44 -15.49
N SER A 174 23.19 5.15 -15.64
CA SER A 174 24.09 4.08 -15.23
C SER A 174 25.53 4.32 -15.69
N ARG A 175 26.37 4.77 -14.81
CA ARG A 175 27.76 4.37 -14.85
C ARG A 175 27.72 2.87 -14.49
N LYS A 176 28.22 2.01 -15.38
CA LYS A 176 28.37 0.57 -15.12
C LYS A 176 29.03 0.37 -13.74
N SER A 177 28.26 0.31 -12.70
CA SER A 177 28.71 -0.09 -11.38
C SER A 177 28.29 -1.54 -11.21
N ARG A 178 29.28 -2.40 -11.04
CA ARG A 178 29.18 -3.79 -10.60
C ARG A 178 27.99 -3.90 -9.63
N ALA A 179 27.04 -4.75 -9.96
CA ALA A 179 26.03 -5.17 -9.03
C ALA A 179 26.74 -5.72 -7.79
N LEU A 180 26.70 -4.98 -6.70
CA LEU A 180 26.94 -5.55 -5.37
C LEU A 180 25.75 -6.49 -5.12
N GLU A 181 25.98 -7.76 -5.31
CA GLU A 181 25.02 -8.80 -4.96
C GLU A 181 24.75 -8.70 -3.47
N LEU A 182 23.47 -8.81 -3.09
CA LEU A 182 23.01 -8.79 -1.69
C LEU A 182 23.70 -9.85 -0.80
N LYS A 183 24.42 -10.80 -1.38
CA LYS A 183 25.25 -11.76 -0.68
C LYS A 183 26.41 -11.14 0.08
N ASP A 184 26.92 -9.99 -0.35
CA ASP A 184 28.08 -9.34 0.28
C ASP A 184 27.70 -8.49 1.50
N MET A 185 26.42 -8.30 1.79
CA MET A 185 25.97 -7.53 2.95
C MET A 185 25.63 -8.38 4.20
N ASP A 186 25.53 -9.70 4.05
CA ASP A 186 25.19 -10.61 5.16
C ASP A 186 26.41 -11.12 5.95
N MET A 187 27.61 -10.79 5.52
CA MET A 187 28.83 -11.33 6.15
C MET A 187 29.38 -10.50 7.31
N GLY A 188 28.70 -9.42 7.71
CA GLY A 188 29.21 -8.48 8.73
C GLY A 188 28.64 -8.65 10.15
N LEU A 189 27.60 -9.45 10.37
CA LEU A 189 26.87 -9.49 11.65
C LEU A 189 26.95 -10.81 12.45
N CYS A 190 27.67 -11.82 11.96
CA CYS A 190 27.73 -13.13 12.64
C CYS A 190 28.98 -13.36 13.50
N ASN A 191 29.88 -12.40 13.70
CA ASN A 191 31.11 -12.62 14.46
C ASN A 191 31.26 -11.84 15.75
N LEU A 192 30.15 -11.57 16.45
CA LEU A 192 30.20 -10.87 17.78
C LEU A 192 29.66 -11.71 18.94
N THR A 193 29.68 -13.06 18.85
CA THR A 193 29.33 -13.90 20.00
C THR A 193 30.31 -15.06 20.15
N GLU A 194 31.60 -14.78 20.29
CA GLU A 194 32.55 -15.68 20.95
C GLU A 194 33.68 -14.80 21.50
N HIS A 195 33.61 -14.50 22.78
CA HIS A 195 34.66 -14.24 23.75
C HIS A 195 34.14 -13.36 24.90
N VAL A 196 33.47 -13.98 25.83
CA VAL A 196 33.55 -13.54 27.25
C VAL A 196 33.57 -14.79 28.12
N PHE A 197 34.74 -15.01 28.69
CA PHE A 197 34.91 -15.85 29.87
C PHE A 197 34.25 -15.20 31.07
#